data_401222dba06fc490f89e38557d6cf94c
#
_entry.id   401222dba06fc490f89e38557d6cf94c
#
_cell.length_a   1.000
_cell.length_b   1.000
_cell.length_c   1.000
_cell.angle_alpha   90.00
_cell.angle_beta   90.00
_cell.angle_gamma   90.00
#
_symmetry.space_group_name_H-M   'P 1'
#
loop_
_entity.id
_entity.type
_entity.pdbx_description
1 polymer ?
#
loop_
_entity_poly.entity_id
_entity_poly.type
_entity_poly.pdbx_seq_one_letter_code
_entity_poly.pdbx_strand_id
1 'polypeptide(L)'
;MTSTDTQESGPGSCSCPAPGPGPRDLIAATRVLTGPGGTPPALRLAVSDLAQHATTQPWQADGQAFGTSWDCPEQARRSAEGEAVERLCGAVPPDPGRVVYGSHRELIRRGVPALDPRRLVLYSPRQYATPGFPFRPFLPVSPAHWVEGRFADRDEPVYVPAFLVYTAWRRMPHERPEPRYAFPALGGTAAGATAEHAVVSGLLEVIERDAAAVWWANAHPLAALQPTPYLLELIGGAPRDFDVRLAYVENEFGVPVLAAGVRSRDEGWLTYGFAARADPVEAAAKALAEAYTLQLTCRTLDNPAARPRTPGRTSPLKPWRRDRRYLDSYRADFSDVVEQLCQQQVYLDRRAADRVAPWAWDLPPGSWADVPVLPGSGLGVLLDRVRARGHEVITVDLTTTGAAAAGAHAVRVVVPGSVGAAPAAYPALGGGRMRGAGARLGWHPSALGEEQLNTFPMPHS
;
A
#
# COMPACT_ATOMS: atom_id res chain seq x y z
N MET A 1 -2.10 64.68 -5.96
CA MET A 1 -2.14 63.82 -4.79
C MET A 1 -2.96 62.60 -5.15
N THR A 2 -2.32 61.60 -5.68
CA THR A 2 -2.93 60.32 -6.08
C THR A 2 -2.36 59.26 -5.18
N SER A 3 -3.23 58.73 -4.33
CA SER A 3 -2.92 57.63 -3.40
C SER A 3 -2.90 56.31 -4.18
N THR A 4 -1.77 55.65 -4.21
CA THR A 4 -1.61 54.27 -4.74
C THR A 4 -1.84 53.30 -3.59
N ASP A 5 -3.00 52.65 -3.59
CA ASP A 5 -3.27 51.47 -2.75
C ASP A 5 -2.48 50.27 -3.28
N THR A 6 -1.46 49.85 -2.54
CA THR A 6 -0.80 48.56 -2.69
C THR A 6 -1.63 47.51 -1.97
N GLN A 7 -2.37 46.68 -2.72
CA GLN A 7 -2.98 45.48 -2.23
C GLN A 7 -1.87 44.48 -1.86
N GLU A 8 -1.72 44.19 -0.57
CA GLU A 8 -0.98 43.07 -0.06
C GLU A 8 -1.67 41.78 -0.49
N SER A 9 -0.99 40.98 -1.30
CA SER A 9 -1.38 39.60 -1.62
C SER A 9 -1.21 38.73 -0.39
N GLY A 10 -2.31 38.31 0.21
CA GLY A 10 -2.36 37.33 1.30
C GLY A 10 -1.84 35.95 0.85
N PRO A 11 -1.51 35.05 1.80
CA PRO A 11 -0.83 33.78 1.54
C PRO A 11 -1.67 32.87 0.64
N GLY A 12 -0.96 32.26 -0.31
CA GLY A 12 -1.38 31.47 -1.44
C GLY A 12 -2.72 30.75 -1.34
N SER A 13 -3.65 31.17 -2.19
CA SER A 13 -4.87 30.42 -2.45
C SER A 13 -4.51 29.09 -3.11
N CYS A 14 -4.85 27.96 -2.46
CA CYS A 14 -4.76 26.65 -3.07
C CYS A 14 -5.56 26.65 -4.39
N SER A 15 -4.89 26.50 -5.53
CA SER A 15 -5.52 26.47 -6.86
C SER A 15 -6.18 25.12 -7.17
N CYS A 16 -6.92 24.58 -6.22
CA CYS A 16 -7.67 23.34 -6.42
C CYS A 16 -8.88 23.62 -7.33
N PRO A 17 -9.12 22.83 -8.38
CA PRO A 17 -10.34 22.93 -9.17
C PRO A 17 -11.57 22.70 -8.29
N ALA A 18 -12.71 23.31 -8.66
CA ALA A 18 -13.97 23.20 -7.90
C ALA A 18 -14.35 21.73 -7.64
N PRO A 19 -14.95 21.39 -6.48
CA PRO A 19 -15.37 20.03 -6.18
C PRO A 19 -16.44 19.58 -7.19
N GLY A 20 -16.20 18.43 -7.83
CA GLY A 20 -17.26 17.69 -8.52
C GLY A 20 -18.24 17.10 -7.50
N PRO A 21 -19.40 16.56 -7.94
CA PRO A 21 -20.33 15.87 -7.05
C PRO A 21 -19.58 14.70 -6.38
N GLY A 22 -19.41 14.78 -5.08
CA GLY A 22 -18.79 13.70 -4.30
C GLY A 22 -19.68 12.45 -4.26
N PRO A 23 -19.14 11.27 -3.92
CA PRO A 23 -19.88 10.01 -3.86
C PRO A 23 -20.77 9.96 -2.61
N ARG A 24 -21.82 10.79 -2.57
CA ARG A 24 -22.70 10.99 -1.40
C ARG A 24 -23.37 9.73 -0.88
N ASP A 25 -23.57 8.73 -1.75
CA ASP A 25 -24.15 7.44 -1.36
C ASP A 25 -23.11 6.45 -0.81
N LEU A 26 -21.82 6.73 -1.02
CA LEU A 26 -20.72 5.85 -0.62
C LEU A 26 -20.03 6.33 0.66
N ILE A 27 -20.11 7.62 0.96
CA ILE A 27 -19.42 8.28 2.08
C ILE A 27 -20.46 8.95 2.96
N ALA A 28 -20.49 8.57 4.24
CA ALA A 28 -21.39 9.16 5.22
C ALA A 28 -20.95 10.57 5.64
N ALA A 29 -19.66 10.77 5.85
CA ALA A 29 -19.06 12.05 6.22
C ALA A 29 -17.56 12.07 5.92
N THR A 30 -17.01 13.26 5.63
CA THR A 30 -15.55 13.49 5.56
C THR A 30 -15.19 14.66 6.49
N ARG A 31 -14.19 14.44 7.33
CA ARG A 31 -13.64 15.44 8.27
C ARG A 31 -12.19 15.71 7.94
N VAL A 32 -11.77 16.97 8.02
CA VAL A 32 -10.37 17.37 7.83
C VAL A 32 -9.79 17.83 9.17
N LEU A 33 -8.61 17.31 9.48
CA LEU A 33 -7.83 17.64 10.68
C LEU A 33 -6.56 18.39 10.26
N THR A 34 -6.23 19.46 10.97
CA THR A 34 -5.03 20.27 10.70
C THR A 34 -3.98 19.98 11.77
N GLY A 35 -2.77 19.57 11.36
CA GLY A 35 -1.65 19.29 12.25
C GLY A 35 -2.00 18.38 13.44
N PRO A 36 -2.70 17.23 13.23
CA PRO A 36 -3.18 16.42 14.34
C PRO A 36 -2.00 15.86 15.14
N GLY A 37 -2.15 15.88 16.47
CA GLY A 37 -1.28 15.10 17.35
C GLY A 37 0.23 15.42 17.27
N GLY A 38 0.66 16.68 17.02
CA GLY A 38 2.07 17.06 16.95
C GLY A 38 2.75 16.73 15.63
N THR A 39 1.99 16.35 14.61
CA THR A 39 2.52 16.26 13.22
C THR A 39 2.85 17.66 12.68
N PRO A 40 3.62 17.77 11.56
CA PRO A 40 3.92 19.07 10.98
C PRO A 40 2.67 19.94 10.77
N PRO A 41 2.74 21.25 11.06
CA PRO A 41 1.57 22.15 10.95
C PRO A 41 0.99 22.21 9.53
N ALA A 42 1.80 22.00 8.50
CA ALA A 42 1.37 21.95 7.10
C ALA A 42 0.59 20.67 6.76
N LEU A 43 0.72 19.59 7.53
CA LEU A 43 0.03 18.33 7.24
C LEU A 43 -1.48 18.46 7.47
N ARG A 44 -2.25 18.09 6.47
CA ARG A 44 -3.71 17.95 6.50
C ARG A 44 -4.05 16.48 6.40
N LEU A 45 -4.85 16.00 7.33
CA LEU A 45 -5.38 14.65 7.34
C LEU A 45 -6.90 14.72 7.19
N ALA A 46 -7.45 14.03 6.21
CA ALA A 46 -8.87 13.83 6.11
C ALA A 46 -9.25 12.39 6.45
N VAL A 47 -10.40 12.22 7.06
CA VAL A 47 -10.99 10.92 7.39
C VAL A 47 -12.38 10.88 6.78
N SER A 48 -12.62 9.94 5.88
CA SER A 48 -13.94 9.64 5.31
C SER A 48 -14.52 8.42 6.01
N ASP A 49 -15.69 8.60 6.62
CA ASP A 49 -16.49 7.49 7.17
C ASP A 49 -17.30 6.89 6.01
N LEU A 50 -17.10 5.61 5.74
CA LEU A 50 -17.80 4.92 4.66
C LEU A 50 -19.26 4.68 5.05
N ALA A 51 -20.20 4.90 4.10
CA ALA A 51 -21.60 4.59 4.32
C ALA A 51 -21.77 3.08 4.51
N GLN A 52 -22.23 2.67 5.68
CA GLN A 52 -22.47 1.26 6.00
C GLN A 52 -23.81 0.81 5.45
N HIS A 53 -23.81 0.13 4.35
CA HIS A 53 -24.99 -0.58 3.84
C HIS A 53 -25.05 -1.98 4.44
N ALA A 54 -25.37 -2.08 5.74
CA ALA A 54 -25.45 -3.35 6.47
C ALA A 54 -26.39 -4.38 5.84
N THR A 55 -27.33 -3.95 5.00
CA THR A 55 -28.25 -4.79 4.28
C THR A 55 -27.71 -5.34 2.95
N THR A 56 -26.73 -4.65 2.34
CA THR A 56 -26.19 -5.01 1.02
C THR A 56 -24.79 -5.60 1.08
N GLN A 57 -24.07 -5.41 2.19
CA GLN A 57 -22.71 -5.91 2.37
C GLN A 57 -22.53 -6.50 3.78
N PRO A 58 -22.92 -7.77 4.00
CA PRO A 58 -22.73 -8.44 5.30
C PRO A 58 -21.26 -8.70 5.65
N TRP A 59 -20.33 -8.55 4.69
CA TRP A 59 -18.89 -8.56 4.91
C TRP A 59 -18.38 -7.11 4.92
N GLN A 60 -18.12 -6.60 6.06
CA GLN A 60 -17.67 -5.22 6.23
C GLN A 60 -16.30 -4.99 5.55
N ALA A 61 -16.24 -4.00 4.65
CA ALA A 61 -15.02 -3.32 4.30
C ALA A 61 -14.52 -2.49 5.50
N ASP A 62 -13.34 -1.92 5.41
CA ASP A 62 -12.87 -0.96 6.41
C ASP A 62 -13.89 0.17 6.54
N GLY A 63 -14.22 0.57 7.78
CA GLY A 63 -15.24 1.59 8.02
C GLY A 63 -14.80 3.02 7.74
N GLN A 64 -13.50 3.23 7.50
CA GLN A 64 -12.88 4.53 7.28
C GLN A 64 -11.82 4.48 6.19
N ALA A 65 -11.65 5.62 5.51
CA ALA A 65 -10.58 5.90 4.56
C ALA A 65 -9.85 7.18 4.97
N PHE A 66 -8.59 7.30 4.62
CA PHE A 66 -7.73 8.39 5.02
C PHE A 66 -7.12 9.09 3.81
N GLY A 67 -6.98 10.39 3.88
CA GLY A 67 -6.31 11.16 2.85
C GLY A 67 -5.40 12.21 3.45
N THR A 68 -4.29 12.46 2.81
CA THR A 68 -3.32 13.46 3.26
C THR A 68 -2.99 14.45 2.16
N SER A 69 -2.63 15.66 2.58
CA SER A 69 -1.98 16.65 1.73
C SER A 69 -1.12 17.59 2.57
N TRP A 70 -0.30 18.37 1.91
CA TRP A 70 0.42 19.47 2.51
C TRP A 70 -0.32 20.78 2.21
N ASP A 71 -0.67 21.55 3.26
CA ASP A 71 -1.32 22.86 3.21
C ASP A 71 -2.66 22.98 2.44
N CYS A 72 -3.18 21.90 1.87
CA CYS A 72 -4.42 21.92 1.11
C CYS A 72 -5.49 21.00 1.72
N PRO A 73 -6.40 21.50 2.58
CA PRO A 73 -7.48 20.72 3.20
C PRO A 73 -8.38 20.02 2.16
N GLU A 74 -8.65 20.70 1.04
CA GLU A 74 -9.48 20.17 -0.03
C GLU A 74 -8.82 18.98 -0.74
N GLN A 75 -7.50 19.03 -0.93
CA GLN A 75 -6.76 17.90 -1.51
C GLN A 75 -6.74 16.69 -0.55
N ALA A 76 -6.58 16.92 0.76
CA ALA A 76 -6.68 15.85 1.76
C ALA A 76 -8.08 15.21 1.73
N ARG A 77 -9.14 16.03 1.64
CA ARG A 77 -10.52 15.54 1.53
C ARG A 77 -10.71 14.66 0.31
N ARG A 78 -10.29 15.12 -0.87
CA ARG A 78 -10.39 14.35 -2.13
C ARG A 78 -9.61 13.05 -2.07
N SER A 79 -8.43 13.08 -1.46
CA SER A 79 -7.62 11.86 -1.26
C SER A 79 -8.35 10.83 -0.40
N ALA A 80 -8.98 11.28 0.72
CA ALA A 80 -9.76 10.39 1.58
C ALA A 80 -11.03 9.85 0.89
N GLU A 81 -11.70 10.67 0.11
CA GLU A 81 -12.88 10.26 -0.67
C GLU A 81 -12.49 9.27 -1.79
N GLY A 82 -11.35 9.50 -2.45
CA GLY A 82 -10.81 8.56 -3.45
C GLY A 82 -10.48 7.20 -2.83
N GLU A 83 -9.80 7.18 -1.68
CA GLU A 83 -9.52 5.93 -0.96
C GLU A 83 -10.82 5.25 -0.47
N ALA A 84 -11.85 6.00 -0.08
CA ALA A 84 -13.14 5.43 0.27
C ALA A 84 -13.81 4.70 -0.92
N VAL A 85 -13.78 5.31 -2.12
CA VAL A 85 -14.27 4.67 -3.36
C VAL A 85 -13.47 3.39 -3.65
N GLU A 86 -12.15 3.45 -3.55
CA GLU A 86 -11.25 2.32 -3.76
C GLU A 86 -11.59 1.15 -2.83
N ARG A 87 -11.69 1.40 -1.52
CA ARG A 87 -12.02 0.39 -0.50
C ARG A 87 -13.39 -0.23 -0.72
N LEU A 88 -14.39 0.59 -1.05
CA LEU A 88 -15.74 0.11 -1.33
C LEU A 88 -15.78 -0.73 -2.59
N CYS A 89 -15.23 -0.24 -3.71
CA CYS A 89 -15.24 -0.97 -4.97
C CYS A 89 -14.43 -2.27 -4.89
N GLY A 90 -13.29 -2.26 -4.19
CA GLY A 90 -12.47 -3.46 -3.96
C GLY A 90 -13.14 -4.50 -3.05
N ALA A 91 -14.17 -4.13 -2.30
CA ALA A 91 -14.91 -5.01 -1.41
C ALA A 91 -16.26 -5.47 -1.96
N VAL A 92 -16.76 -4.93 -3.08
CA VAL A 92 -18.02 -5.35 -3.72
C VAL A 92 -17.77 -6.61 -4.56
N PRO A 93 -18.56 -7.69 -4.39
CA PRO A 93 -18.43 -8.86 -5.24
C PRO A 93 -18.80 -8.53 -6.69
N PRO A 94 -18.14 -9.19 -7.65
CA PRO A 94 -18.52 -9.07 -9.06
C PRO A 94 -19.93 -9.63 -9.30
N ASP A 95 -20.55 -9.20 -10.38
CA ASP A 95 -21.75 -9.85 -10.89
C ASP A 95 -21.47 -11.36 -11.08
N PRO A 96 -22.31 -12.27 -10.54
CA PRO A 96 -22.12 -13.71 -10.68
C PRO A 96 -21.94 -14.18 -12.13
N GLY A 97 -22.57 -13.51 -13.10
CA GLY A 97 -22.40 -13.80 -14.53
C GLY A 97 -21.00 -13.50 -15.08
N ARG A 98 -20.19 -12.73 -14.36
CA ARG A 98 -18.80 -12.38 -14.72
C ARG A 98 -17.77 -13.28 -14.05
N VAL A 99 -18.18 -14.25 -13.26
CA VAL A 99 -17.30 -15.16 -12.51
C VAL A 99 -17.28 -16.53 -13.15
N VAL A 100 -16.09 -17.04 -13.43
CA VAL A 100 -15.91 -18.41 -13.95
C VAL A 100 -15.21 -19.24 -12.87
N TYR A 101 -15.73 -20.44 -12.61
CA TYR A 101 -15.08 -21.39 -11.69
C TYR A 101 -14.42 -22.54 -12.43
N GLY A 102 -13.21 -22.87 -12.02
CA GLY A 102 -12.43 -23.98 -12.54
C GLY A 102 -10.94 -23.83 -12.22
N SER A 103 -10.15 -24.80 -12.63
CA SER A 103 -8.69 -24.69 -12.60
C SER A 103 -8.20 -23.98 -13.88
N HIS A 104 -6.99 -23.39 -13.80
CA HIS A 104 -6.35 -22.80 -14.99
C HIS A 104 -6.33 -23.78 -16.16
N ARG A 105 -5.95 -25.06 -15.93
CA ARG A 105 -5.92 -26.10 -16.95
C ARG A 105 -7.29 -26.33 -17.62
N GLU A 106 -8.38 -26.26 -16.85
CA GLU A 106 -9.74 -26.39 -17.39
C GLU A 106 -10.15 -25.17 -18.20
N LEU A 107 -9.81 -23.96 -17.74
CA LEU A 107 -10.09 -22.72 -18.47
C LEU A 107 -9.40 -22.73 -19.83
N ILE A 108 -8.10 -23.02 -19.87
CA ILE A 108 -7.33 -23.08 -21.12
C ILE A 108 -7.92 -24.13 -22.09
N ARG A 109 -8.31 -25.32 -21.60
CA ARG A 109 -8.97 -26.33 -22.44
C ARG A 109 -10.32 -25.88 -23.00
N ARG A 110 -11.00 -24.97 -22.30
CA ARG A 110 -12.26 -24.34 -22.75
C ARG A 110 -12.06 -23.13 -23.64
N GLY A 111 -10.82 -22.79 -23.98
CA GLY A 111 -10.47 -21.60 -24.78
C GLY A 111 -10.59 -20.29 -24.01
N VAL A 112 -10.66 -20.32 -22.67
CA VAL A 112 -10.71 -19.13 -21.81
C VAL A 112 -9.28 -18.71 -21.48
N PRO A 113 -8.81 -17.53 -21.92
CA PRO A 113 -7.45 -17.05 -21.61
C PRO A 113 -7.37 -16.73 -20.11
N ALA A 114 -6.46 -17.37 -19.39
CA ALA A 114 -6.34 -17.22 -17.95
C ALA A 114 -4.86 -17.06 -17.54
N LEU A 115 -4.63 -16.25 -16.51
CA LEU A 115 -3.31 -16.04 -15.94
C LEU A 115 -2.74 -17.35 -15.38
N ASP A 116 -1.56 -17.73 -15.86
CA ASP A 116 -0.89 -18.93 -15.36
C ASP A 116 -0.48 -18.76 -13.88
N PRO A 117 -0.95 -19.63 -12.96
CA PRO A 117 -0.59 -19.61 -11.55
C PRO A 117 0.92 -19.59 -11.27
N ARG A 118 1.73 -20.17 -12.16
CA ARG A 118 3.21 -20.22 -12.04
C ARG A 118 3.87 -18.85 -12.17
N ARG A 119 3.17 -17.86 -12.71
CA ARG A 119 3.64 -16.48 -12.83
C ARG A 119 3.42 -15.66 -11.54
N LEU A 120 2.66 -16.19 -10.58
CA LEU A 120 2.41 -15.51 -9.31
C LEU A 120 3.53 -15.78 -8.32
N VAL A 121 3.91 -14.75 -7.58
CA VAL A 121 4.82 -14.88 -6.45
C VAL A 121 3.98 -15.04 -5.18
N LEU A 122 3.90 -16.27 -4.69
CA LEU A 122 3.17 -16.61 -3.46
C LEU A 122 4.16 -17.14 -2.40
N TYR A 123 3.91 -18.29 -1.84
CA TYR A 123 4.71 -18.82 -0.74
C TYR A 123 5.68 -19.92 -1.20
N SER A 124 6.74 -20.10 -0.43
CA SER A 124 7.76 -21.12 -0.72
C SER A 124 7.28 -22.53 -0.31
N PRO A 125 7.89 -23.58 -0.86
CA PRO A 125 7.62 -24.96 -0.41
C PRO A 125 7.83 -25.13 1.10
N ARG A 126 8.82 -24.46 1.69
CA ARG A 126 9.09 -24.47 3.13
C ARG A 126 7.94 -23.88 3.93
N GLN A 127 7.40 -22.74 3.48
CA GLN A 127 6.23 -22.11 4.13
C GLN A 127 5.01 -23.03 4.07
N TYR A 128 4.72 -23.63 2.91
CA TYR A 128 3.60 -24.58 2.77
C TYR A 128 3.75 -25.83 3.62
N ALA A 129 4.99 -26.26 3.91
CA ALA A 129 5.28 -27.41 4.78
C ALA A 129 5.21 -27.07 6.29
N THR A 130 5.15 -25.78 6.64
CA THR A 130 5.10 -25.35 8.06
C THR A 130 3.76 -25.72 8.68
N PRO A 131 3.73 -26.45 9.82
CA PRO A 131 2.49 -26.77 10.50
C PRO A 131 1.67 -25.54 10.86
N GLY A 132 0.38 -25.55 10.51
CA GLY A 132 -0.53 -24.43 10.77
C GLY A 132 -0.45 -23.28 9.76
N PHE A 133 0.37 -23.37 8.72
CA PHE A 133 0.38 -22.37 7.66
C PHE A 133 -0.98 -22.34 6.93
N PRO A 134 -1.64 -21.16 6.83
CA PRO A 134 -3.06 -21.13 6.49
C PRO A 134 -3.36 -21.23 4.99
N PHE A 135 -2.35 -21.22 4.12
CA PHE A 135 -2.53 -21.19 2.67
C PHE A 135 -2.15 -22.51 2.01
N ARG A 136 -2.78 -22.78 0.87
CA ARG A 136 -2.49 -23.92 0.01
C ARG A 136 -1.75 -23.49 -1.25
N PRO A 137 -0.89 -24.34 -1.84
CA PRO A 137 -0.28 -24.05 -3.13
C PRO A 137 -1.34 -23.78 -4.21
N PHE A 138 -1.16 -22.71 -4.96
CA PHE A 138 -2.00 -22.38 -6.11
C PHE A 138 -1.30 -22.87 -7.40
N LEU A 139 -1.77 -23.98 -7.92
CA LEU A 139 -1.20 -24.70 -9.05
C LEU A 139 -2.14 -24.62 -10.27
N PRO A 140 -1.67 -24.94 -11.51
CA PRO A 140 -2.54 -24.96 -12.69
C PRO A 140 -3.74 -25.92 -12.60
N VAL A 141 -3.75 -26.83 -11.64
CA VAL A 141 -4.87 -27.76 -11.35
C VAL A 141 -5.75 -27.33 -10.18
N SER A 142 -5.37 -26.27 -9.47
CA SER A 142 -6.11 -25.79 -8.30
C SER A 142 -7.42 -25.11 -8.72
N PRO A 143 -8.57 -25.49 -8.14
CA PRO A 143 -9.85 -24.86 -8.44
C PRO A 143 -9.91 -23.47 -7.82
N ALA A 144 -10.36 -22.48 -8.59
CA ALA A 144 -10.56 -21.12 -8.14
C ALA A 144 -11.69 -20.44 -8.91
N HIS A 145 -12.15 -19.32 -8.38
CA HIS A 145 -12.99 -18.39 -9.13
C HIS A 145 -12.10 -17.40 -9.88
N TRP A 146 -12.49 -17.09 -11.10
CA TRP A 146 -11.77 -16.23 -12.02
C TRP A 146 -12.68 -15.12 -12.50
N VAL A 147 -12.13 -13.94 -12.64
CA VAL A 147 -12.81 -12.76 -13.17
C VAL A 147 -12.06 -12.21 -14.37
N GLU A 148 -12.81 -11.65 -15.31
CA GLU A 148 -12.24 -11.06 -16.49
C GLU A 148 -11.47 -9.78 -16.15
N GLY A 149 -10.25 -9.70 -16.62
CA GLY A 149 -9.43 -8.50 -16.71
C GLY A 149 -8.95 -8.30 -18.14
N ARG A 150 -8.13 -7.27 -18.35
CA ARG A 150 -7.54 -6.94 -19.64
C ARG A 150 -6.07 -6.59 -19.49
N PHE A 151 -5.27 -6.93 -20.48
CA PHE A 151 -3.90 -6.41 -20.55
C PHE A 151 -3.96 -4.90 -20.84
N ALA A 152 -3.26 -4.10 -20.04
CA ALA A 152 -3.33 -2.66 -20.11
C ALA A 152 -2.70 -2.05 -21.39
N ASP A 153 -1.84 -2.80 -22.06
CA ASP A 153 -1.09 -2.37 -23.23
C ASP A 153 -1.73 -2.77 -24.58
N ARG A 154 -2.62 -3.78 -24.60
CA ARG A 154 -3.21 -4.33 -25.83
C ARG A 154 -4.70 -4.62 -25.74
N ASP A 155 -5.31 -4.32 -24.61
CA ASP A 155 -6.77 -4.48 -24.35
C ASP A 155 -7.33 -5.87 -24.66
N GLU A 156 -6.50 -6.92 -24.60
CA GLU A 156 -6.90 -8.31 -24.74
C GLU A 156 -7.44 -8.86 -23.41
N PRO A 157 -8.51 -9.67 -23.42
CA PRO A 157 -9.05 -10.24 -22.21
C PRO A 157 -8.12 -11.30 -21.61
N VAL A 158 -8.07 -11.35 -20.28
CA VAL A 158 -7.40 -12.40 -19.52
C VAL A 158 -8.10 -12.59 -18.18
N TYR A 159 -8.41 -13.83 -17.83
CA TYR A 159 -9.02 -14.12 -16.54
C TYR A 159 -7.97 -14.21 -15.45
N VAL A 160 -8.23 -13.53 -14.33
CA VAL A 160 -7.36 -13.52 -13.15
C VAL A 160 -8.08 -14.12 -11.94
N PRO A 161 -7.37 -14.77 -11.00
CA PRO A 161 -7.99 -15.32 -9.81
C PRO A 161 -8.67 -14.21 -8.98
N ALA A 162 -9.94 -14.41 -8.63
CA ALA A 162 -10.74 -13.41 -7.92
C ALA A 162 -10.16 -13.05 -6.54
N PHE A 163 -9.46 -13.97 -5.87
CA PHE A 163 -8.79 -13.71 -4.59
C PHE A 163 -7.62 -12.71 -4.69
N LEU A 164 -7.10 -12.43 -5.89
CA LEU A 164 -6.12 -11.36 -6.14
C LEU A 164 -6.78 -10.01 -6.42
N VAL A 165 -8.06 -10.01 -6.69
CA VAL A 165 -8.81 -8.83 -7.16
C VAL A 165 -9.59 -8.18 -6.02
N TYR A 166 -10.36 -8.97 -5.29
CA TYR A 166 -11.28 -8.47 -4.27
C TYR A 166 -10.69 -8.64 -2.87
N THR A 167 -10.56 -7.55 -2.13
CA THR A 167 -9.98 -7.54 -0.77
C THR A 167 -10.81 -8.35 0.23
N ALA A 168 -12.14 -8.35 0.05
CA ALA A 168 -13.08 -9.09 0.90
C ALA A 168 -13.44 -10.48 0.36
N TRP A 169 -12.81 -10.96 -0.73
CA TRP A 169 -13.19 -12.20 -1.45
C TRP A 169 -13.52 -13.37 -0.53
N ARG A 170 -12.69 -13.59 0.45
CA ARG A 170 -12.86 -14.70 1.40
C ARG A 170 -14.10 -14.62 2.31
N ARG A 171 -14.64 -13.42 2.48
CA ARG A 171 -15.81 -13.16 3.32
C ARG A 171 -17.10 -13.17 2.51
N MET A 172 -16.98 -13.14 1.18
CA MET A 172 -18.11 -13.20 0.26
C MET A 172 -18.71 -14.61 0.22
N PRO A 173 -20.02 -14.76 0.02
CA PRO A 173 -20.64 -16.06 -0.20
C PRO A 173 -20.20 -16.62 -1.55
N HIS A 174 -19.82 -17.88 -1.57
CA HIS A 174 -19.42 -18.58 -2.79
C HIS A 174 -20.28 -19.85 -2.95
N GLU A 175 -20.77 -20.08 -4.17
CA GLU A 175 -21.50 -21.30 -4.50
C GLU A 175 -20.62 -22.56 -4.40
N ARG A 176 -19.33 -22.41 -4.63
CA ARG A 176 -18.34 -23.49 -4.58
C ARG A 176 -17.22 -23.15 -3.63
N PRO A 177 -16.74 -24.11 -2.81
CA PRO A 177 -15.65 -23.88 -1.89
C PRO A 177 -14.34 -23.61 -2.63
N GLU A 178 -13.58 -22.65 -2.13
CA GLU A 178 -12.26 -22.30 -2.62
C GLU A 178 -11.24 -22.35 -1.46
N PRO A 179 -10.11 -23.07 -1.61
CA PRO A 179 -9.04 -23.03 -0.64
C PRO A 179 -8.43 -21.63 -0.50
N ARG A 180 -7.82 -21.37 0.64
CA ARG A 180 -7.03 -20.14 0.81
C ARG A 180 -5.72 -20.28 0.08
N TYR A 181 -5.48 -19.46 -0.94
CA TYR A 181 -4.24 -19.48 -1.70
C TYR A 181 -3.29 -18.35 -1.32
N ALA A 182 -3.81 -17.20 -0.92
CA ALA A 182 -3.02 -16.03 -0.58
C ALA A 182 -3.64 -15.18 0.53
N PHE A 183 -2.82 -14.35 1.16
CA PHE A 183 -3.28 -13.20 1.91
C PHE A 183 -3.94 -12.21 0.92
N PRO A 184 -5.01 -11.50 1.30
CA PRO A 184 -5.62 -10.51 0.42
C PRO A 184 -4.59 -9.52 -0.09
N ALA A 185 -4.55 -9.31 -1.39
CA ALA A 185 -3.64 -8.35 -1.98
C ALA A 185 -4.14 -6.93 -1.67
N LEU A 186 -3.39 -6.19 -0.88
CA LEU A 186 -3.78 -4.88 -0.38
C LEU A 186 -3.40 -3.74 -1.32
N GLY A 187 -2.34 -3.89 -2.12
CA GLY A 187 -1.90 -2.86 -3.08
C GLY A 187 -2.36 -3.11 -4.51
N GLY A 188 -2.48 -2.05 -5.31
CA GLY A 188 -2.87 -2.09 -6.72
C GLY A 188 -4.37 -1.91 -6.97
N THR A 189 -5.19 -1.70 -5.93
CA THR A 189 -6.54 -1.18 -6.08
C THR A 189 -6.48 0.34 -6.02
N ALA A 190 -7.04 1.02 -7.00
CA ALA A 190 -6.98 2.48 -7.04
C ALA A 190 -8.26 3.07 -7.64
N ALA A 191 -8.59 4.28 -7.20
CA ALA A 191 -9.64 5.10 -7.77
C ALA A 191 -9.09 6.33 -8.47
N GLY A 192 -9.84 6.84 -9.45
CA GLY A 192 -9.47 8.04 -10.19
C GLY A 192 -10.66 8.70 -10.89
N ALA A 193 -10.48 9.95 -11.31
CA ALA A 193 -11.46 10.67 -12.09
C ALA A 193 -11.60 10.11 -13.53
N THR A 194 -10.60 9.37 -14.00
CA THR A 194 -10.61 8.61 -15.25
C THR A 194 -10.09 7.21 -15.01
N ALA A 195 -10.44 6.26 -15.87
CA ALA A 195 -9.92 4.90 -15.82
C ALA A 195 -8.38 4.88 -15.93
N GLU A 196 -7.80 5.69 -16.83
CA GLU A 196 -6.34 5.79 -16.97
C GLU A 196 -5.67 6.30 -15.69
N HIS A 197 -6.22 7.33 -15.06
CA HIS A 197 -5.70 7.85 -13.80
C HIS A 197 -5.73 6.78 -12.69
N ALA A 198 -6.83 6.01 -12.61
CA ALA A 198 -6.91 4.89 -11.67
C ALA A 198 -5.85 3.81 -11.97
N VAL A 199 -5.62 3.46 -13.25
CA VAL A 199 -4.59 2.48 -13.65
C VAL A 199 -3.18 2.99 -13.32
N VAL A 200 -2.86 4.25 -13.61
CA VAL A 200 -1.56 4.86 -13.25
C VAL A 200 -1.33 4.80 -11.75
N SER A 201 -2.32 5.20 -10.95
CA SER A 201 -2.22 5.16 -9.48
C SER A 201 -2.03 3.74 -8.95
N GLY A 202 -2.82 2.78 -9.43
CA GLY A 202 -2.71 1.37 -9.03
C GLY A 202 -1.38 0.74 -9.46
N LEU A 203 -0.86 1.08 -10.64
CA LEU A 203 0.43 0.57 -11.11
C LEU A 203 1.60 1.15 -10.31
N LEU A 204 1.58 2.44 -10.00
CA LEU A 204 2.56 3.06 -9.12
C LEU A 204 2.55 2.41 -7.73
N GLU A 205 1.37 2.12 -7.19
CA GLU A 205 1.28 1.41 -5.90
C GLU A 205 1.83 -0.01 -5.97
N VAL A 206 1.56 -0.78 -7.05
CA VAL A 206 2.15 -2.11 -7.22
C VAL A 206 3.68 -2.04 -7.24
N ILE A 207 4.26 -1.08 -7.97
CA ILE A 207 5.71 -0.88 -8.04
C ILE A 207 6.27 -0.48 -6.66
N GLU A 208 5.60 0.42 -5.96
CA GLU A 208 5.94 0.86 -4.61
C GLU A 208 6.00 -0.30 -3.62
N ARG A 209 4.94 -1.11 -3.57
CA ARG A 209 4.83 -2.24 -2.65
C ARG A 209 5.83 -3.34 -2.98
N ASP A 210 6.08 -3.60 -4.26
CA ASP A 210 7.12 -4.54 -4.69
C ASP A 210 8.52 -4.07 -4.28
N ALA A 211 8.84 -2.81 -4.53
CA ALA A 211 10.13 -2.22 -4.15
C ALA A 211 10.35 -2.26 -2.63
N ALA A 212 9.35 -1.83 -1.84
CA ALA A 212 9.42 -1.84 -0.39
C ALA A 212 9.58 -3.27 0.17
N ALA A 213 8.82 -4.24 -0.35
CA ALA A 213 8.90 -5.63 0.09
C ALA A 213 10.25 -6.28 -0.24
N VAL A 214 10.77 -6.03 -1.45
CA VAL A 214 12.10 -6.52 -1.88
C VAL A 214 13.18 -5.91 -1.01
N TRP A 215 13.17 -4.59 -0.81
CA TRP A 215 14.12 -3.90 0.06
C TRP A 215 14.11 -4.49 1.47
N TRP A 216 12.93 -4.57 2.07
CA TRP A 216 12.78 -5.04 3.44
C TRP A 216 13.29 -6.47 3.62
N ALA A 217 12.94 -7.35 2.69
CA ALA A 217 13.38 -8.74 2.72
C ALA A 217 14.90 -8.89 2.59
N ASN A 218 15.58 -8.00 1.86
CA ASN A 218 17.03 -8.05 1.65
C ASN A 218 17.81 -7.29 2.74
N ALA A 219 17.16 -6.53 3.62
CA ALA A 219 17.77 -5.72 4.68
C ALA A 219 18.97 -4.87 4.20
N HIS A 220 18.85 -4.33 2.97
CA HIS A 220 19.93 -3.56 2.36
C HIS A 220 19.94 -2.12 2.87
N PRO A 221 21.09 -1.56 3.34
CA PRO A 221 21.18 -0.16 3.73
C PRO A 221 21.09 0.75 2.50
N LEU A 222 19.95 1.44 2.35
CA LEU A 222 19.76 2.43 1.28
C LEU A 222 20.56 3.69 1.52
N ALA A 223 20.80 4.49 0.47
CA ALA A 223 21.45 5.78 0.60
C ALA A 223 20.47 6.85 1.11
N ALA A 224 20.86 7.57 2.19
CA ALA A 224 20.06 8.64 2.79
C ALA A 224 20.10 9.91 1.94
N LEU A 225 18.94 10.46 1.62
CA LEU A 225 18.78 11.72 0.92
C LEU A 225 18.57 12.86 1.91
N GLN A 226 19.29 13.97 1.73
CA GLN A 226 19.03 15.16 2.52
C GLN A 226 17.71 15.79 2.04
N PRO A 227 16.80 16.18 2.95
CA PRO A 227 15.58 16.87 2.56
C PRO A 227 15.90 18.15 1.77
N THR A 228 15.20 18.37 0.66
CA THR A 228 15.27 19.61 -0.10
C THR A 228 14.71 20.78 0.73
N PRO A 229 15.04 22.07 0.39
CA PRO A 229 14.43 23.22 1.07
C PRO A 229 12.89 23.15 1.12
N TYR A 230 12.27 22.72 0.05
CA TYR A 230 10.81 22.51 -0.01
C TYR A 230 10.34 21.47 1.01
N LEU A 231 11.00 20.31 1.07
CA LEU A 231 10.62 19.24 2.03
C LEU A 231 10.87 19.68 3.48
N LEU A 232 11.92 20.47 3.73
CA LEU A 232 12.16 21.06 5.06
C LEU A 232 11.04 22.03 5.46
N GLU A 233 10.56 22.84 4.51
CA GLU A 233 9.43 23.74 4.77
C GLU A 233 8.16 22.95 5.13
N LEU A 234 7.83 21.89 4.37
CA LEU A 234 6.67 21.04 4.65
C LEU A 234 6.67 20.46 6.07
N ILE A 235 7.83 20.02 6.56
CA ILE A 235 7.95 19.44 7.90
C ILE A 235 8.18 20.49 9.01
N GLY A 236 8.11 21.79 8.67
CA GLY A 236 8.27 22.88 9.63
C GLY A 236 9.70 23.12 10.09
N GLY A 237 10.68 22.90 9.22
CA GLY A 237 12.11 22.98 9.54
C GLY A 237 12.64 21.68 10.18
N ALA A 238 13.58 21.78 11.11
CA ALA A 238 14.02 20.62 11.90
C ALA A 238 12.95 20.30 12.97
N PRO A 239 12.19 19.19 12.82
CA PRO A 239 11.14 18.86 13.77
C PRO A 239 11.75 18.62 15.15
N ARG A 240 11.19 19.24 16.19
CA ARG A 240 11.71 19.08 17.56
C ARG A 240 11.43 17.69 18.13
N ASP A 241 10.31 17.09 17.73
CA ASP A 241 9.80 15.87 18.33
C ASP A 241 10.12 14.61 17.51
N PHE A 242 10.62 14.78 16.28
CA PHE A 242 10.86 13.69 15.35
C PHE A 242 12.22 13.80 14.66
N ASP A 243 12.85 12.67 14.45
CA ASP A 243 13.92 12.51 13.50
C ASP A 243 13.38 11.93 12.19
N VAL A 244 13.89 12.43 11.07
CA VAL A 244 13.42 12.06 9.72
C VAL A 244 14.57 11.50 8.90
N ARG A 245 14.31 10.45 8.13
CA ARG A 245 15.21 9.90 7.11
C ARG A 245 14.45 9.75 5.81
N LEU A 246 15.07 10.14 4.71
CA LEU A 246 14.59 9.91 3.36
C LEU A 246 15.57 9.00 2.65
N ALA A 247 15.06 8.09 1.83
CA ALA A 247 15.90 7.23 1.00
C ALA A 247 15.19 6.89 -0.32
N TYR A 248 15.95 6.71 -1.38
CA TYR A 248 15.47 6.11 -2.61
C TYR A 248 15.46 4.60 -2.46
N VAL A 249 14.29 3.99 -2.67
CA VAL A 249 14.15 2.53 -2.72
C VAL A 249 14.43 2.08 -4.14
N GLU A 250 15.68 1.71 -4.40
CA GLU A 250 16.09 1.17 -5.69
C GLU A 250 15.21 -0.01 -6.10
N ASN A 251 14.78 -0.02 -7.35
CA ASN A 251 13.92 -1.06 -7.87
C ASN A 251 14.20 -1.34 -9.34
N GLU A 252 13.86 -2.54 -9.79
CA GLU A 252 14.18 -3.00 -11.14
C GLU A 252 13.42 -2.23 -12.24
N PHE A 253 12.31 -1.57 -11.90
CA PHE A 253 11.52 -0.79 -12.86
C PHE A 253 12.12 0.59 -13.14
N GLY A 254 13.04 1.06 -12.29
CA GLY A 254 13.64 2.40 -12.42
C GLY A 254 12.60 3.51 -12.26
N VAL A 255 11.60 3.29 -11.42
CA VAL A 255 10.59 4.28 -11.01
C VAL A 255 11.04 4.92 -9.70
N PRO A 256 10.89 6.24 -9.50
CA PRO A 256 11.19 6.87 -8.23
C PRO A 256 10.25 6.33 -7.13
N VAL A 257 10.77 5.47 -6.25
CA VAL A 257 10.10 5.01 -5.04
C VAL A 257 10.85 5.58 -3.86
N LEU A 258 10.23 6.45 -3.09
CA LEU A 258 10.85 7.07 -1.92
C LEU A 258 10.31 6.45 -0.65
N ALA A 259 11.22 6.23 0.30
CA ALA A 259 10.92 5.83 1.66
C ALA A 259 11.17 7.03 2.59
N ALA A 260 10.24 7.29 3.51
CA ALA A 260 10.40 8.25 4.58
C ALA A 260 10.28 7.54 5.94
N GLY A 261 11.37 7.49 6.69
CA GLY A 261 11.38 7.05 8.07
C GLY A 261 11.13 8.22 9.01
N VAL A 262 10.20 8.09 9.94
CA VAL A 262 9.93 9.07 11.01
C VAL A 262 10.04 8.37 12.35
N ARG A 263 10.95 8.88 13.21
CA ARG A 263 11.17 8.34 14.55
C ARG A 263 10.84 9.40 15.60
N SER A 264 9.89 9.10 16.50
CA SER A 264 9.63 9.94 17.67
C SER A 264 10.81 9.90 18.64
N ARG A 265 11.29 11.07 19.05
CA ARG A 265 12.42 11.17 19.99
C ARG A 265 12.07 10.70 21.39
N ASP A 266 10.88 11.07 21.86
CA ASP A 266 10.44 10.76 23.22
C ASP A 266 10.02 9.28 23.32
N GLU A 267 9.17 8.83 22.39
CA GLU A 267 8.57 7.50 22.42
C GLU A 267 9.47 6.43 21.78
N GLY A 268 10.32 6.82 20.84
CA GLY A 268 11.20 5.94 20.08
C GLY A 268 10.46 5.14 18.98
N TRP A 269 9.20 5.46 18.70
CA TRP A 269 8.41 4.78 17.64
C TRP A 269 8.98 5.10 16.27
N LEU A 270 9.19 4.06 15.47
CA LEU A 270 9.62 4.18 14.09
C LEU A 270 8.44 3.84 13.16
N THR A 271 8.21 4.70 12.19
CA THR A 271 7.24 4.49 11.11
C THR A 271 7.88 4.75 9.77
N TYR A 272 7.46 4.01 8.75
CA TYR A 272 7.86 4.23 7.38
C TYR A 272 6.65 4.49 6.50
N GLY A 273 6.74 5.53 5.67
CA GLY A 273 5.85 5.76 4.54
C GLY A 273 6.61 5.54 3.24
N PHE A 274 5.89 5.12 2.21
CA PHE A 274 6.43 4.91 0.87
C PHE A 274 5.59 5.65 -0.16
N ALA A 275 6.21 6.08 -1.24
CA ALA A 275 5.46 6.55 -2.39
C ALA A 275 6.26 6.37 -3.69
N ALA A 276 5.56 5.98 -4.74
CA ALA A 276 6.04 6.02 -6.11
C ALA A 276 5.37 7.18 -6.85
N ARG A 277 6.15 8.03 -7.51
CA ARG A 277 5.66 9.14 -8.36
C ARG A 277 6.63 9.32 -9.53
N ALA A 278 6.20 10.06 -10.56
CA ALA A 278 7.10 10.44 -11.65
C ALA A 278 8.20 11.41 -11.20
N ASP A 279 7.85 12.34 -10.32
CA ASP A 279 8.77 13.28 -9.67
C ASP A 279 9.20 12.71 -8.30
N PRO A 280 10.51 12.61 -8.02
CA PRO A 280 11.00 12.05 -6.76
C PRO A 280 10.75 12.95 -5.55
N VAL A 281 10.64 14.28 -5.70
CA VAL A 281 10.36 15.19 -4.59
C VAL A 281 8.88 15.07 -4.18
N GLU A 282 7.98 14.93 -5.15
CA GLU A 282 6.56 14.63 -4.88
C GLU A 282 6.40 13.27 -4.19
N ALA A 283 7.17 12.26 -4.63
CA ALA A 283 7.20 10.96 -3.96
C ALA A 283 7.65 11.09 -2.50
N ALA A 284 8.74 11.82 -2.24
CA ALA A 284 9.23 12.05 -0.87
C ALA A 284 8.22 12.80 0.01
N ALA A 285 7.56 13.82 -0.53
CA ALA A 285 6.51 14.56 0.18
C ALA A 285 5.34 13.64 0.56
N LYS A 286 4.90 12.77 -0.36
CA LYS A 286 3.84 11.80 -0.09
C LYS A 286 4.27 10.75 0.95
N ALA A 287 5.47 10.20 0.83
CA ALA A 287 6.03 9.25 1.80
C ALA A 287 6.14 9.85 3.21
N LEU A 288 6.56 11.12 3.32
CA LEU A 288 6.57 11.85 4.60
C LEU A 288 5.17 11.96 5.21
N ALA A 289 4.17 12.35 4.41
CA ALA A 289 2.80 12.48 4.90
C ALA A 289 2.28 11.14 5.45
N GLU A 290 2.56 10.04 4.77
CA GLU A 290 2.18 8.69 5.22
C GLU A 290 2.92 8.30 6.51
N ALA A 291 4.24 8.51 6.60
CA ALA A 291 5.01 8.18 7.78
C ALA A 291 4.52 8.95 9.03
N TYR A 292 4.19 10.23 8.89
CA TYR A 292 3.60 11.01 9.98
C TYR A 292 2.19 10.54 10.35
N THR A 293 1.39 10.11 9.38
CA THR A 293 0.06 9.55 9.65
C THR A 293 0.17 8.26 10.47
N LEU A 294 1.17 7.44 10.20
CA LEU A 294 1.42 6.22 10.97
C LEU A 294 1.88 6.51 12.41
N GLN A 295 2.49 7.67 12.71
CA GLN A 295 2.73 8.10 14.09
C GLN A 295 1.42 8.32 14.86
N LEU A 296 0.36 8.78 14.18
CA LEU A 296 -0.98 8.89 14.79
C LEU A 296 -1.58 7.50 15.06
N THR A 297 -1.33 6.55 14.15
CA THR A 297 -1.70 5.15 14.36
C THR A 297 -0.99 4.58 15.60
N CYS A 298 0.30 4.83 15.77
CA CYS A 298 1.04 4.45 16.98
C CYS A 298 0.39 5.01 18.25
N ARG A 299 0.02 6.28 18.26
CA ARG A 299 -0.67 6.91 19.40
C ARG A 299 -2.02 6.25 19.70
N THR A 300 -2.77 5.93 18.66
CA THR A 300 -4.06 5.22 18.80
C THR A 300 -3.86 3.84 19.40
N LEU A 301 -2.85 3.09 18.92
CA LEU A 301 -2.54 1.76 19.42
C LEU A 301 -1.99 1.77 20.86
N ASP A 302 -1.28 2.82 21.24
CA ASP A 302 -0.73 3.00 22.60
C ASP A 302 -1.78 3.50 23.61
N ASN A 303 -2.95 3.95 23.15
CA ASN A 303 -4.05 4.38 24.01
C ASN A 303 -5.04 3.23 24.24
N PRO A 304 -5.17 2.67 25.47
CA PRO A 304 -6.06 1.55 25.73
C PRO A 304 -7.55 1.86 25.47
N ALA A 305 -7.95 3.14 25.55
CA ALA A 305 -9.34 3.57 25.30
C ALA A 305 -9.64 3.74 23.79
N ALA A 306 -8.64 4.06 22.98
CA ALA A 306 -8.81 4.38 21.55
C ALA A 306 -8.46 3.20 20.61
N ARG A 307 -7.98 2.07 21.15
CA ARG A 307 -7.56 0.92 20.32
C ARG A 307 -8.69 0.40 19.45
N PRO A 308 -8.40 0.06 18.19
CA PRO A 308 -9.39 -0.51 17.29
C PRO A 308 -10.02 -1.78 17.85
N ARG A 309 -11.33 -1.84 17.84
CA ARG A 309 -12.13 -3.01 18.23
C ARG A 309 -13.12 -3.32 17.13
N THR A 310 -13.07 -4.52 16.60
CA THR A 310 -14.08 -4.99 15.64
C THR A 310 -15.09 -5.83 16.41
N PRO A 311 -16.35 -5.41 16.52
CA PRO A 311 -17.38 -6.19 17.20
C PRO A 311 -17.46 -7.62 16.64
N GLY A 312 -17.55 -8.61 17.52
CA GLY A 312 -17.70 -10.01 17.12
C GLY A 312 -16.43 -10.69 16.55
N ARG A 313 -15.26 -9.99 16.55
CA ARG A 313 -13.98 -10.58 16.12
C ARG A 313 -12.94 -10.49 17.24
N THR A 314 -12.14 -11.54 17.39
CA THR A 314 -10.94 -11.49 18.21
C THR A 314 -9.90 -10.62 17.48
N SER A 315 -9.45 -9.56 18.13
CA SER A 315 -8.39 -8.71 17.59
C SER A 315 -7.07 -9.49 17.54
N PRO A 316 -6.31 -9.45 16.44
CA PRO A 316 -4.99 -10.04 16.38
C PRO A 316 -3.94 -9.22 17.15
N LEU A 317 -4.26 -7.99 17.52
CA LEU A 317 -3.40 -7.13 18.34
C LEU A 317 -3.22 -7.74 19.74
N LYS A 318 -1.98 -7.73 20.23
CA LYS A 318 -1.70 -8.14 21.60
C LYS A 318 -2.36 -7.18 22.61
N PRO A 319 -2.68 -7.65 23.83
CA PRO A 319 -3.21 -6.77 24.89
C PRO A 319 -2.35 -5.54 25.08
N TRP A 320 -2.97 -4.42 25.48
CA TRP A 320 -2.24 -3.20 25.77
C TRP A 320 -1.23 -3.41 26.92
N ARG A 321 -0.06 -2.81 26.77
CA ARG A 321 1.03 -2.90 27.73
C ARG A 321 1.56 -1.52 28.08
N ARG A 322 1.58 -1.19 29.36
CA ARG A 322 2.17 0.06 29.86
C ARG A 322 3.69 0.13 29.60
N ASP A 323 4.37 -1.01 29.67
CA ASP A 323 5.83 -1.10 29.45
C ASP A 323 6.22 -1.15 27.97
N ARG A 324 5.22 -1.21 27.07
CA ARG A 324 5.39 -1.28 25.60
C ARG A 324 6.31 -2.42 25.10
N ARG A 325 6.59 -3.42 25.91
CA ARG A 325 7.48 -4.54 25.55
C ARG A 325 6.76 -5.54 24.63
N TYR A 326 6.36 -5.08 23.45
CA TYR A 326 5.57 -5.89 22.51
C TYR A 326 6.39 -6.99 21.82
N LEU A 327 7.72 -6.85 21.68
CA LEU A 327 8.58 -7.93 21.21
C LEU A 327 8.50 -9.18 22.10
N ASP A 328 8.21 -9.01 23.39
CA ASP A 328 8.05 -10.13 24.32
C ASP A 328 6.63 -10.72 24.25
N SER A 329 5.70 -10.07 23.55
CA SER A 329 4.30 -10.52 23.42
C SER A 329 4.03 -11.28 22.14
N TYR A 330 4.77 -10.97 21.08
CA TYR A 330 4.70 -11.69 19.81
C TYR A 330 5.65 -12.88 19.81
N ARG A 331 5.37 -13.88 18.99
CA ARG A 331 6.26 -15.02 18.81
C ARG A 331 7.60 -14.58 18.20
N ALA A 332 8.67 -15.27 18.53
CA ALA A 332 10.00 -14.94 18.05
C ALA A 332 10.14 -15.02 16.51
N ASP A 333 9.31 -15.84 15.86
CA ASP A 333 9.23 -16.00 14.41
C ASP A 333 8.19 -15.09 13.74
N PHE A 334 7.50 -14.25 14.52
CA PHE A 334 6.43 -13.34 14.07
C PHE A 334 5.28 -14.04 13.32
N SER A 335 5.11 -15.34 13.45
CA SER A 335 4.02 -16.10 12.83
C SER A 335 2.62 -15.69 13.31
N ASP A 336 2.53 -14.90 14.36
CA ASP A 336 1.31 -14.30 14.90
C ASP A 336 1.14 -12.81 14.58
N VAL A 337 2.02 -12.22 13.77
CA VAL A 337 1.87 -10.90 13.19
C VAL A 337 1.09 -11.03 11.88
N VAL A 338 -0.22 -11.26 12.01
CA VAL A 338 -1.11 -11.69 10.92
C VAL A 338 -1.88 -10.56 10.22
N GLU A 339 -1.76 -9.34 10.72
CA GLU A 339 -2.33 -8.11 10.13
C GLU A 339 -1.31 -6.97 10.21
N GLN A 340 -1.46 -5.96 9.35
CA GLN A 340 -0.50 -4.84 9.28
C GLN A 340 -0.47 -4.02 10.57
N LEU A 341 -1.61 -3.81 11.23
CA LEU A 341 -1.64 -3.12 12.54
C LEU A 341 -0.81 -3.85 13.61
N CYS A 342 -0.66 -5.17 13.51
CA CYS A 342 0.24 -5.92 14.39
C CYS A 342 1.70 -5.53 14.15
N GLN A 343 2.10 -5.28 12.90
CA GLN A 343 3.43 -4.77 12.57
C GLN A 343 3.67 -3.42 13.24
N GLN A 344 2.70 -2.52 13.12
CA GLN A 344 2.78 -1.21 13.75
C GLN A 344 2.85 -1.31 15.28
N GLN A 345 2.09 -2.25 15.89
CA GLN A 345 2.16 -2.49 17.34
C GLN A 345 3.54 -2.99 17.80
N VAL A 346 4.24 -3.78 16.99
CA VAL A 346 5.62 -4.21 17.30
C VAL A 346 6.53 -2.99 17.49
N TYR A 347 6.36 -1.92 16.70
CA TYR A 347 7.17 -0.71 16.77
C TYR A 347 6.77 0.28 17.87
N LEU A 348 5.76 -0.02 18.67
CA LEU A 348 5.58 0.64 19.98
C LEU A 348 6.68 0.24 20.96
N ASP A 349 7.36 -0.87 20.71
CA ASP A 349 8.55 -1.29 21.45
C ASP A 349 9.81 -0.69 20.82
N ARG A 350 10.46 0.24 21.52
CA ARG A 350 11.68 0.93 21.04
C ARG A 350 12.75 -0.05 20.52
N ARG A 351 12.87 -1.23 21.13
CA ARG A 351 13.84 -2.25 20.71
C ARG A 351 13.61 -2.75 19.27
N ALA A 352 12.40 -2.63 18.74
CA ALA A 352 12.12 -2.96 17.35
C ALA A 352 12.80 -1.97 16.38
N ALA A 353 12.74 -0.67 16.68
CA ALA A 353 13.42 0.35 15.90
C ALA A 353 14.95 0.19 15.98
N ASP A 354 15.50 -0.08 17.17
CA ASP A 354 16.94 -0.28 17.37
C ASP A 354 17.44 -1.53 16.62
N ARG A 355 16.63 -2.59 16.52
CA ARG A 355 16.97 -3.82 15.78
C ARG A 355 17.16 -3.59 14.28
N VAL A 356 16.38 -2.72 13.67
CA VAL A 356 16.44 -2.46 12.21
C VAL A 356 17.33 -1.26 11.87
N ALA A 357 17.79 -0.50 12.89
CA ALA A 357 18.56 0.71 12.69
C ALA A 357 19.79 0.53 11.79
N PRO A 358 20.58 -0.54 11.86
CA PRO A 358 21.80 -0.68 11.06
C PRO A 358 21.60 -0.63 9.54
N TRP A 359 20.42 -0.93 9.04
CA TRP A 359 20.13 -0.95 7.61
C TRP A 359 18.88 -0.15 7.21
N ALA A 360 18.05 0.25 8.18
CA ALA A 360 16.84 1.01 7.92
C ALA A 360 16.86 2.43 8.52
N TRP A 361 17.86 2.78 9.34
CA TRP A 361 17.93 4.10 9.97
C TRP A 361 19.31 4.76 9.89
N ASP A 362 20.38 4.03 10.16
CA ASP A 362 21.77 4.52 10.13
C ASP A 362 22.32 4.41 8.70
N LEU A 363 21.69 5.12 7.78
CA LEU A 363 21.92 5.02 6.35
C LEU A 363 23.17 5.80 5.90
N PRO A 364 23.94 5.27 4.93
CA PRO A 364 25.03 6.01 4.31
C PRO A 364 24.50 7.24 3.54
N PRO A 365 25.29 8.29 3.34
CA PRO A 365 24.88 9.45 2.57
C PRO A 365 24.64 9.11 1.10
N GLY A 366 23.61 9.70 0.50
CA GLY A 366 23.24 9.56 -0.91
C GLY A 366 22.97 10.88 -1.58
N SER A 367 22.67 10.84 -2.86
CA SER A 367 22.42 12.02 -3.70
C SER A 367 21.09 11.93 -4.43
N TRP A 368 20.38 13.06 -4.52
CA TRP A 368 19.19 13.16 -5.38
C TRP A 368 19.51 12.92 -6.87
N ALA A 369 20.76 13.09 -7.29
CA ALA A 369 21.19 12.80 -8.66
C ALA A 369 21.12 11.31 -9.02
N ASP A 370 21.13 10.44 -7.99
CA ASP A 370 21.02 8.98 -8.17
C ASP A 370 19.57 8.51 -8.29
N VAL A 371 18.60 9.38 -7.96
CA VAL A 371 17.17 9.05 -8.04
C VAL A 371 16.68 9.27 -9.46
N PRO A 372 16.08 8.25 -10.12
CA PRO A 372 15.55 8.42 -11.46
C PRO A 372 14.43 9.46 -11.49
N VAL A 373 14.30 10.16 -12.60
CA VAL A 373 13.16 11.01 -12.93
C VAL A 373 12.49 10.41 -14.16
N LEU A 374 11.19 10.23 -14.14
CA LEU A 374 10.48 9.73 -15.31
C LEU A 374 10.26 10.86 -16.32
N PRO A 375 10.30 10.57 -17.63
CA PRO A 375 10.07 11.57 -18.67
C PRO A 375 8.62 12.07 -18.72
N GLY A 376 7.75 11.50 -17.91
CA GLY A 376 6.34 11.88 -17.79
C GLY A 376 5.61 10.96 -16.80
N SER A 377 4.38 11.35 -16.45
CA SER A 377 3.52 10.62 -15.50
C SER A 377 2.43 9.77 -16.17
N GLY A 378 2.40 9.71 -17.51
CA GLY A 378 1.39 8.97 -18.28
C GLY A 378 1.54 7.46 -18.20
N LEU A 379 0.46 6.74 -18.44
CA LEU A 379 0.39 5.28 -18.38
C LEU A 379 1.45 4.62 -19.29
N GLY A 380 1.64 5.13 -20.51
CA GLY A 380 2.60 4.56 -21.47
C GLY A 380 4.02 4.47 -20.94
N VAL A 381 4.48 5.51 -20.21
CA VAL A 381 5.82 5.53 -19.59
C VAL A 381 5.98 4.40 -18.59
N LEU A 382 4.98 4.16 -17.74
CA LEU A 382 5.00 3.11 -16.73
C LEU A 382 4.91 1.71 -17.36
N LEU A 383 4.06 1.54 -18.37
CA LEU A 383 3.94 0.27 -19.11
C LEU A 383 5.27 -0.11 -19.78
N ASP A 384 5.98 0.86 -20.36
CA ASP A 384 7.30 0.61 -20.97
C ASP A 384 8.33 0.17 -19.92
N ARG A 385 8.32 0.77 -18.72
CA ARG A 385 9.21 0.36 -17.62
C ARG A 385 8.95 -1.08 -17.17
N VAL A 386 7.68 -1.43 -17.00
CA VAL A 386 7.27 -2.77 -16.57
C VAL A 386 7.57 -3.81 -17.65
N ARG A 387 7.25 -3.49 -18.91
CA ARG A 387 7.51 -4.36 -20.07
C ARG A 387 9.01 -4.60 -20.28
N ALA A 388 9.85 -3.58 -20.12
CA ALA A 388 11.31 -3.69 -20.23
C ALA A 388 11.90 -4.71 -19.23
N ARG A 389 11.15 -5.09 -18.19
CA ARG A 389 11.52 -6.14 -17.21
C ARG A 389 10.82 -7.48 -17.47
N GLY A 390 10.13 -7.63 -18.60
CA GLY A 390 9.44 -8.86 -18.98
C GLY A 390 8.14 -9.11 -18.22
N HIS A 391 7.59 -8.08 -17.58
CA HIS A 391 6.30 -8.16 -16.89
C HIS A 391 5.17 -7.61 -17.76
N GLU A 392 3.96 -8.06 -17.49
CA GLU A 392 2.71 -7.56 -18.07
C GLU A 392 1.89 -6.86 -17.00
N VAL A 393 1.05 -5.93 -17.40
CA VAL A 393 0.10 -5.23 -16.55
C VAL A 393 -1.30 -5.68 -16.93
N ILE A 394 -2.04 -6.20 -15.96
CA ILE A 394 -3.44 -6.60 -16.11
C ILE A 394 -4.30 -5.67 -15.26
N THR A 395 -5.40 -5.21 -15.80
CA THR A 395 -6.38 -4.37 -15.11
C THR A 395 -7.72 -5.11 -15.01
N VAL A 396 -8.39 -4.95 -13.87
CA VAL A 396 -9.78 -5.39 -13.67
C VAL A 396 -10.60 -4.18 -13.27
N ASP A 397 -11.68 -3.92 -14.00
CA ASP A 397 -12.61 -2.85 -13.67
C ASP A 397 -13.45 -3.25 -12.45
N LEU A 398 -13.35 -2.45 -11.40
CA LEU A 398 -14.09 -2.59 -10.14
C LEU A 398 -15.16 -1.51 -9.98
N THR A 399 -15.33 -0.64 -10.97
CA THR A 399 -16.24 0.50 -10.90
C THR A 399 -17.67 0.04 -10.64
N THR A 400 -18.19 0.37 -9.46
CA THR A 400 -19.59 0.12 -9.13
C THR A 400 -20.48 1.19 -9.73
N THR A 401 -21.78 0.91 -9.85
CA THR A 401 -22.77 1.89 -10.33
C THR A 401 -22.73 3.18 -9.50
N GLY A 402 -22.55 3.08 -8.17
CA GLY A 402 -22.46 4.24 -7.30
C GLY A 402 -21.20 5.06 -7.55
N ALA A 403 -20.03 4.41 -7.76
CA ALA A 403 -18.80 5.09 -8.11
C ALA A 403 -18.90 5.79 -9.48
N ALA A 404 -19.44 5.10 -10.48
CA ALA A 404 -19.66 5.67 -11.82
C ALA A 404 -20.60 6.89 -11.78
N ALA A 405 -21.70 6.82 -11.02
CA ALA A 405 -22.62 7.94 -10.81
C ALA A 405 -21.95 9.14 -10.13
N ALA A 406 -20.93 8.90 -9.32
CA ALA A 406 -20.11 9.93 -8.70
C ALA A 406 -18.95 10.43 -9.59
N GLY A 407 -18.87 9.97 -10.85
CA GLY A 407 -17.79 10.34 -11.78
C GLY A 407 -16.43 9.74 -11.41
N ALA A 408 -16.40 8.65 -10.64
CA ALA A 408 -15.19 7.96 -10.25
C ALA A 408 -15.05 6.60 -10.94
N HIS A 409 -13.81 6.22 -11.24
CA HIS A 409 -13.42 4.92 -11.74
C HIS A 409 -12.60 4.20 -10.68
N ALA A 410 -12.80 2.90 -10.53
CA ALA A 410 -11.99 2.06 -9.65
C ALA A 410 -11.47 0.84 -10.41
N VAL A 411 -10.20 0.54 -10.23
CA VAL A 411 -9.55 -0.58 -10.91
C VAL A 411 -8.72 -1.40 -9.93
N ARG A 412 -8.50 -2.66 -10.27
CA ARG A 412 -7.45 -3.49 -9.71
C ARG A 412 -6.35 -3.66 -10.75
N VAL A 413 -5.13 -3.30 -10.39
CA VAL A 413 -3.93 -3.57 -11.19
C VAL A 413 -3.22 -4.80 -10.64
N VAL A 414 -2.90 -5.74 -11.53
CA VAL A 414 -2.13 -6.95 -11.23
C VAL A 414 -0.91 -7.00 -12.14
N VAL A 415 0.27 -7.11 -11.56
CA VAL A 415 1.54 -7.31 -12.29
C VAL A 415 2.08 -8.68 -11.90
N PRO A 416 1.86 -9.73 -12.72
CA PRO A 416 2.34 -11.06 -12.42
C PRO A 416 3.86 -11.08 -12.27
N GLY A 417 4.36 -11.68 -11.19
CA GLY A 417 5.79 -11.70 -10.87
C GLY A 417 6.24 -10.61 -9.89
N SER A 418 5.38 -9.62 -9.58
CA SER A 418 5.61 -8.70 -8.46
C SER A 418 5.14 -9.29 -7.13
N VAL A 419 5.56 -8.67 -6.03
CA VAL A 419 5.11 -8.98 -4.67
C VAL A 419 4.33 -7.81 -4.10
N GLY A 420 3.31 -8.10 -3.31
CA GLY A 420 2.53 -7.09 -2.60
C GLY A 420 2.95 -6.97 -1.13
N ALA A 421 2.40 -5.95 -0.46
CA ALA A 421 2.50 -5.83 0.98
C ALA A 421 1.76 -6.99 1.68
N ALA A 422 2.43 -7.60 2.65
CA ALA A 422 1.86 -8.66 3.47
C ALA A 422 2.35 -8.48 4.92
N PRO A 423 1.56 -8.93 5.93
CA PRO A 423 2.04 -8.97 7.30
C PRO A 423 3.20 -9.95 7.45
N ALA A 424 4.03 -9.74 8.47
CA ALA A 424 5.26 -10.51 8.69
C ALA A 424 5.03 -12.03 8.83
N ALA A 425 3.84 -12.47 9.23
CA ALA A 425 3.48 -13.89 9.26
C ALA A 425 3.40 -14.53 7.86
N TYR A 426 3.24 -13.74 6.79
CA TYR A 426 2.91 -14.24 5.45
C TYR A 426 3.74 -13.60 4.32
N PRO A 427 5.07 -13.46 4.46
CA PRO A 427 5.87 -12.90 3.38
C PRO A 427 5.82 -13.82 2.15
N ALA A 428 5.72 -13.26 0.95
CA ALA A 428 5.65 -14.02 -0.31
C ALA A 428 7.06 -14.49 -0.73
N LEU A 429 7.58 -15.56 -0.14
CA LEU A 429 8.95 -16.06 -0.36
C LEU A 429 9.08 -17.03 -1.55
N GLY A 430 7.98 -17.34 -2.24
CA GLY A 430 7.98 -18.19 -3.43
C GLY A 430 8.53 -17.49 -4.68
N GLY A 431 8.62 -18.22 -5.78
CA GLY A 431 8.98 -17.70 -7.10
C GLY A 431 10.36 -17.07 -7.25
N GLY A 432 11.13 -16.94 -6.17
CA GLY A 432 12.50 -16.37 -6.21
C GLY A 432 12.57 -14.84 -6.33
N ARG A 433 11.44 -14.10 -6.37
CA ARG A 433 11.42 -12.63 -6.50
C ARG A 433 12.24 -11.95 -5.42
N MET A 434 11.91 -12.19 -4.14
CA MET A 434 12.59 -11.62 -2.98
C MET A 434 14.09 -11.97 -2.96
N ARG A 435 14.42 -13.23 -3.23
CA ARG A 435 15.78 -13.77 -3.16
C ARG A 435 16.68 -13.25 -4.26
N GLY A 436 16.15 -13.07 -5.47
CA GLY A 436 16.94 -12.71 -6.65
C GLY A 436 17.04 -11.23 -6.93
N ALA A 437 16.08 -10.42 -6.46
CA ALA A 437 16.03 -9.00 -6.78
C ALA A 437 17.24 -8.24 -6.23
N GLY A 438 17.67 -8.52 -4.99
CA GLY A 438 18.85 -7.88 -4.42
C GLY A 438 20.13 -8.10 -5.22
N ALA A 439 20.31 -9.29 -5.80
CA ALA A 439 21.45 -9.56 -6.68
C ALA A 439 21.33 -8.80 -8.03
N ARG A 440 20.12 -8.72 -8.61
CA ARG A 440 19.90 -7.95 -9.85
C ARG A 440 20.06 -6.44 -9.66
N LEU A 441 19.79 -5.94 -8.46
CA LEU A 441 20.02 -4.56 -8.06
C LEU A 441 21.48 -4.27 -7.62
N GLY A 442 22.33 -5.31 -7.55
CA GLY A 442 23.72 -5.16 -7.13
C GLY A 442 23.92 -5.08 -5.61
N TRP A 443 22.88 -5.29 -4.81
CA TRP A 443 22.96 -5.28 -3.34
C TRP A 443 23.71 -6.48 -2.77
N HIS A 444 23.66 -7.60 -3.47
CA HIS A 444 24.30 -8.84 -3.10
C HIS A 444 25.03 -9.45 -4.31
N PRO A 445 26.13 -10.19 -4.11
CA PRO A 445 26.87 -10.81 -5.22
C PRO A 445 26.09 -11.96 -5.90
N SER A 446 25.11 -12.52 -5.21
CA SER A 446 24.24 -13.60 -5.72
C SER A 446 22.88 -13.58 -5.00
N ALA A 447 21.92 -14.35 -5.51
CA ALA A 447 20.62 -14.52 -4.86
C ALA A 447 20.79 -15.10 -3.45
N LEU A 448 20.04 -14.54 -2.48
CA LEU A 448 20.06 -15.01 -1.10
C LEU A 448 19.34 -16.36 -0.95
N GLY A 449 19.72 -17.15 0.05
CA GLY A 449 18.91 -18.25 0.56
C GLY A 449 17.64 -17.71 1.25
N GLU A 450 16.59 -18.53 1.32
CA GLU A 450 15.35 -18.12 2.00
C GLU A 450 15.58 -17.77 3.47
N GLU A 451 16.49 -18.48 4.13
CA GLU A 451 16.88 -18.31 5.52
C GLU A 451 17.70 -17.03 5.79
N GLN A 452 18.24 -16.43 4.74
CA GLN A 452 19.00 -15.17 4.80
C GLN A 452 18.11 -13.93 4.66
N LEU A 453 16.86 -14.12 4.20
CA LEU A 453 15.92 -13.03 4.04
C LEU A 453 15.46 -12.51 5.41
N ASN A 454 15.33 -11.19 5.50
CA ASN A 454 14.75 -10.55 6.67
C ASN A 454 13.23 -10.79 6.69
N THR A 455 12.74 -11.34 7.79
CA THR A 455 11.31 -11.57 8.05
C THR A 455 10.80 -10.75 9.24
N PHE A 456 11.62 -9.84 9.76
CA PHE A 456 11.20 -8.93 10.83
C PHE A 456 10.08 -8.01 10.32
N PRO A 457 9.06 -7.70 11.14
CA PRO A 457 7.97 -6.84 10.73
C PRO A 457 8.44 -5.48 10.19
N MET A 458 7.82 -4.99 9.11
CA MET A 458 8.08 -3.66 8.57
C MET A 458 7.31 -2.62 9.38
N PRO A 459 7.88 -1.43 9.71
CA PRO A 459 7.17 -0.36 10.43
C PRO A 459 6.22 0.42 9.50
N HIS A 460 5.36 -0.30 8.81
CA HIS A 460 4.40 0.19 7.83
C HIS A 460 3.12 -0.64 7.90
N SER A 461 1.94 -0.02 7.69
CA SER A 461 0.64 -0.69 7.78
C SER A 461 -0.29 -0.31 6.63
#